data_5cc257c1b270e2f1ce38de5ed181c165
#
_entry.id   5cc257c1b270e2f1ce38de5ed181c165
#
_cell.length_a   1.000
_cell.length_b   1.000
_cell.length_c   1.000
_cell.angle_alpha   90.00
_cell.angle_beta   90.00
_cell.angle_gamma   90.00
#
_symmetry.space_group_name_H-M   'P 1'
#
loop_
_entity.id
_entity.type
_entity.pdbx_description
1 polymer ?
#
loop_
_entity_poly.entity_id
_entity_poly.type
_entity_poly.pdbx_seq_one_letter_code
_entity_poly.pdbx_strand_id
1 'polypeptide(L)'
;MATHDVLHGIGVSAGTAAAPAAIVQPAPGVDTTEPGSVDAAADGARVREALAAVSARLKERAANAPEETKAILKATAQLAGDRGLAKAVDKKLKKGLGITQAVHDAVEDYAQMLRGLGGYMAERATDLYDVRDRAICELRGLPEPGVPAFDGPVVLVAHDLAPAETATLDPDTVLGIITEVGGPTSHTAILAAQLGIPAIVKAAGIMAVEEGTMLALDGGVGEVIVAPTDKEVDLLKERSRRRALALAGSTGKGATYDGYPVKLLANIGTVDDAMKASKFDLEGSGLFRTEFLFLERSEAPTLEEQTDTYTKVLQAFGDRRVVVRTLDAGADKPLSFADLGAEENPALGVRGLRLCQVREDLIDTQLQALAAAHKATGAELWVMAPMVSTADEAKWFADKARGYGLPKVGIMIEVPAAALRAEQLLSIVDFASIGTNDLTQYTMAADRLDGNLAALLDPWQPAVLEMIRNACNGGRATGKPIGVCGEAGGDPLLALVLTGLGVASLSMAPSKVNAVRAALRMHDLATCQQMAAYAVDAPNAKEGRDNVLKLVAPAMLDLL
;
A
#
# COMPACT_ATOMS: atom_id res chain seq x y z
N MET A 1 32.74 14.89 -2.05
CA MET A 1 33.51 13.65 -2.34
C MET A 1 32.54 12.49 -2.32
N ALA A 2 32.38 11.81 -3.44
CA ALA A 2 31.66 10.54 -3.45
C ALA A 2 32.54 9.52 -2.70
N THR A 3 32.34 9.36 -1.41
CA THR A 3 32.98 8.30 -0.64
C THR A 3 32.19 7.03 -0.90
N HIS A 4 32.88 5.91 -1.12
CA HIS A 4 32.29 4.59 -1.20
C HIS A 4 31.74 4.21 0.18
N ASP A 5 30.45 4.43 0.40
CA ASP A 5 29.75 4.17 1.64
C ASP A 5 28.60 3.20 1.41
N VAL A 6 28.38 2.31 2.35
CA VAL A 6 27.20 1.44 2.36
C VAL A 6 26.21 1.97 3.39
N LEU A 7 25.01 2.34 2.92
CA LEU A 7 23.92 2.78 3.77
C LEU A 7 22.89 1.66 3.92
N HIS A 8 22.26 1.61 5.06
CA HIS A 8 21.21 0.64 5.35
C HIS A 8 19.90 1.34 5.68
N GLY A 9 18.82 0.81 5.14
CA GLY A 9 17.45 1.21 5.42
C GLY A 9 16.55 -0.01 5.54
N ILE A 10 15.25 0.22 5.41
CA ILE A 10 14.25 -0.83 5.38
C ILE A 10 13.87 -1.08 3.93
N GLY A 11 14.12 -2.28 3.42
CA GLY A 11 13.64 -2.69 2.10
C GLY A 11 12.12 -2.85 2.12
N VAL A 12 11.43 -2.18 1.18
CA VAL A 12 9.97 -2.16 1.11
C VAL A 12 9.43 -2.64 -0.22
N SER A 13 10.25 -2.63 -1.25
CA SER A 13 9.96 -3.23 -2.56
C SER A 13 11.21 -3.95 -3.05
N ALA A 14 11.11 -5.25 -3.16
CA ALA A 14 12.23 -6.11 -3.52
C ALA A 14 12.68 -5.91 -4.97
N GLY A 15 13.96 -6.06 -5.21
CA GLY A 15 14.62 -5.89 -6.51
C GLY A 15 15.93 -5.16 -6.36
N THR A 16 16.68 -5.08 -7.45
CA THR A 16 17.98 -4.40 -7.48
C THR A 16 17.99 -3.37 -8.60
N ALA A 17 18.66 -2.24 -8.36
CA ALA A 17 18.87 -1.22 -9.38
C ALA A 17 20.25 -0.58 -9.23
N ALA A 18 20.80 -0.09 -10.33
CA ALA A 18 22.00 0.74 -10.33
C ALA A 18 21.85 1.84 -11.39
N ALA A 19 21.82 3.10 -10.93
CA ALA A 19 21.69 4.27 -11.79
C ALA A 19 22.16 5.54 -11.05
N PRO A 20 22.35 6.67 -11.77
CA PRO A 20 22.64 7.95 -11.15
C PRO A 20 21.51 8.41 -10.21
N ALA A 21 21.87 9.06 -9.10
CA ALA A 21 20.93 9.66 -8.18
C ALA A 21 20.22 10.87 -8.81
N ALA A 22 18.90 10.90 -8.74
CA ALA A 22 18.08 12.08 -8.98
C ALA A 22 17.46 12.52 -7.65
N ILE A 23 17.87 13.71 -7.16
CA ILE A 23 17.48 14.16 -5.83
C ILE A 23 16.20 14.98 -5.90
N VAL A 24 15.17 14.51 -5.22
CA VAL A 24 13.91 15.24 -5.06
C VAL A 24 14.17 16.45 -4.17
N GLN A 25 13.91 17.62 -4.70
CA GLN A 25 14.10 18.85 -3.97
C GLN A 25 12.95 19.05 -2.98
N PRO A 26 13.24 19.28 -1.68
CA PRO A 26 12.20 19.50 -0.69
C PRO A 26 11.45 20.82 -0.95
N ALA A 27 10.19 20.87 -0.49
CA ALA A 27 9.46 22.12 -0.48
C ALA A 27 10.22 23.19 0.35
N PRO A 28 10.30 24.43 -0.13
CA PRO A 28 11.02 25.48 0.56
C PRO A 28 10.31 25.84 1.86
N GLY A 29 11.02 25.85 2.97
CA GLY A 29 10.48 26.40 4.22
C GLY A 29 10.21 27.90 4.09
N VAL A 30 9.25 28.40 4.88
CA VAL A 30 9.03 29.84 5.00
C VAL A 30 10.15 30.48 5.82
N ASP A 31 10.78 31.50 5.29
CA ASP A 31 11.78 32.27 6.04
C ASP A 31 11.07 33.30 6.92
N THR A 32 10.89 32.97 8.19
CA THR A 32 10.26 33.87 9.19
C THR A 32 11.17 35.02 9.60
N THR A 33 12.44 35.04 9.17
CA THR A 33 13.41 36.10 9.47
C THR A 33 13.54 37.08 8.30
N GLU A 34 12.84 36.84 7.20
CA GLU A 34 12.80 37.71 6.04
C GLU A 34 12.32 39.12 6.42
N PRO A 35 13.05 40.18 6.06
CA PRO A 35 12.61 41.54 6.36
C PRO A 35 11.30 41.87 5.65
N GLY A 36 10.44 42.59 6.33
CA GLY A 36 9.17 43.07 5.75
C GLY A 36 9.39 43.90 4.48
N SER A 37 8.43 43.82 3.56
CA SER A 37 8.46 44.55 2.30
C SER A 37 8.51 46.06 2.55
N VAL A 38 9.53 46.74 2.01
CA VAL A 38 9.69 48.21 2.04
C VAL A 38 9.08 48.85 0.78
N ASP A 39 8.96 48.14 -0.31
CA ASP A 39 8.27 48.52 -1.55
C ASP A 39 7.34 47.43 -2.03
N ALA A 40 6.12 47.45 -1.50
CA ALA A 40 5.08 46.47 -1.83
C ALA A 40 4.72 46.43 -3.32
N ALA A 41 4.98 47.49 -4.08
CA ALA A 41 4.71 47.53 -5.52
C ALA A 41 5.78 46.78 -6.32
N ALA A 42 7.06 47.02 -5.97
CA ALA A 42 8.19 46.31 -6.58
C ALA A 42 8.17 44.82 -6.22
N ASP A 43 7.96 44.47 -4.94
CA ASP A 43 7.89 43.09 -4.49
C ASP A 43 6.68 42.36 -5.09
N GLY A 44 5.51 43.03 -5.22
CA GLY A 44 4.37 42.49 -5.91
C GLY A 44 4.61 42.23 -7.42
N ALA A 45 5.44 43.05 -8.07
CA ALA A 45 5.87 42.79 -9.44
C ALA A 45 6.74 41.53 -9.53
N ARG A 46 7.69 41.34 -8.62
CA ARG A 46 8.55 40.13 -8.53
C ARG A 46 7.71 38.87 -8.33
N VAL A 47 6.71 38.92 -7.43
CA VAL A 47 5.80 37.78 -7.21
C VAL A 47 5.02 37.43 -8.47
N ARG A 48 4.49 38.44 -9.18
CA ARG A 48 3.76 38.20 -10.45
C ARG A 48 4.67 37.59 -11.51
N GLU A 49 5.92 38.00 -11.60
CA GLU A 49 6.91 37.43 -12.50
C GLU A 49 7.22 35.97 -12.13
N ALA A 50 7.44 35.67 -10.85
CA ALA A 50 7.67 34.30 -10.35
C ALA A 50 6.45 33.39 -10.64
N LEU A 51 5.24 33.82 -10.33
CA LEU A 51 4.01 33.06 -10.62
C LEU A 51 3.82 32.83 -12.13
N ALA A 52 4.15 33.81 -12.97
CA ALA A 52 4.09 33.67 -14.42
C ALA A 52 5.13 32.66 -14.94
N ALA A 53 6.35 32.65 -14.38
CA ALA A 53 7.39 31.68 -14.70
C ALA A 53 6.97 30.26 -14.32
N VAL A 54 6.42 30.07 -13.11
CA VAL A 54 5.85 28.79 -12.66
C VAL A 54 4.73 28.31 -13.60
N SER A 55 3.76 29.19 -13.94
CA SER A 55 2.68 28.86 -14.88
C SER A 55 3.20 28.44 -16.25
N ALA A 56 4.24 29.09 -16.76
CA ALA A 56 4.85 28.77 -18.04
C ALA A 56 5.50 27.39 -18.03
N ARG A 57 6.32 27.08 -17.02
CA ARG A 57 6.97 25.77 -16.87
C ARG A 57 5.97 24.62 -16.71
N LEU A 58 4.90 24.82 -15.92
CA LEU A 58 3.85 23.82 -15.77
C LEU A 58 3.10 23.56 -17.10
N LYS A 59 2.88 24.59 -17.92
CA LYS A 59 2.30 24.43 -19.26
C LYS A 59 3.21 23.66 -20.20
N GLU A 60 4.51 23.93 -20.16
CA GLU A 60 5.51 23.21 -20.95
C GLU A 60 5.56 21.73 -20.54
N ARG A 61 5.60 21.42 -19.24
CA ARG A 61 5.49 20.06 -18.74
C ARG A 61 4.21 19.37 -19.17
N ALA A 62 3.07 20.07 -19.10
CA ALA A 62 1.79 19.55 -19.54
C ALA A 62 1.76 19.21 -21.04
N ALA A 63 2.53 19.90 -21.88
CA ALA A 63 2.59 19.61 -23.32
C ALA A 63 3.22 18.23 -23.61
N ASN A 64 4.14 17.79 -22.75
CA ASN A 64 4.91 16.55 -22.90
C ASN A 64 4.41 15.40 -21.99
N ALA A 65 3.38 15.62 -21.16
CA ALA A 65 2.86 14.67 -20.22
C ALA A 65 1.78 13.74 -20.82
N PRO A 66 1.58 12.52 -20.28
CA PRO A 66 0.43 11.66 -20.58
C PRO A 66 -0.90 12.39 -20.32
N GLU A 67 -1.98 11.99 -21.02
CA GLU A 67 -3.26 12.73 -21.02
C GLU A 67 -3.87 12.88 -19.61
N GLU A 68 -3.72 11.88 -18.74
CA GLU A 68 -4.21 11.91 -17.36
C GLU A 68 -3.48 12.98 -16.52
N THR A 69 -2.14 13.04 -16.61
CA THR A 69 -1.30 14.01 -15.90
C THR A 69 -1.41 15.41 -16.49
N LYS A 70 -1.65 15.52 -17.80
CA LYS A 70 -1.79 16.78 -18.53
C LYS A 70 -2.92 17.66 -18.03
N ALA A 71 -4.06 17.04 -17.66
CA ALA A 71 -5.20 17.78 -17.11
C ALA A 71 -4.85 18.43 -15.76
N ILE A 72 -4.16 17.71 -14.89
CA ILE A 72 -3.72 18.16 -13.58
C ILE A 72 -2.73 19.33 -13.73
N LEU A 73 -1.67 19.14 -14.52
CA LEU A 73 -0.65 20.16 -14.74
C LEU A 73 -1.23 21.46 -15.35
N LYS A 74 -2.17 21.34 -16.28
CA LYS A 74 -2.86 22.52 -16.85
C LYS A 74 -3.65 23.27 -15.79
N ALA A 75 -4.34 22.57 -14.91
CA ALA A 75 -5.12 23.18 -13.86
C ALA A 75 -4.24 23.86 -12.81
N THR A 76 -3.14 23.24 -12.39
CA THR A 76 -2.14 23.85 -11.49
C THR A 76 -1.50 25.09 -12.15
N ALA A 77 -1.21 25.04 -13.46
CA ALA A 77 -0.71 26.18 -14.22
C ALA A 77 -1.72 27.35 -14.27
N GLN A 78 -3.02 27.07 -14.30
CA GLN A 78 -4.06 28.09 -14.22
C GLN A 78 -4.12 28.75 -12.84
N LEU A 79 -4.00 27.96 -11.77
CA LEU A 79 -3.92 28.49 -10.41
C LEU A 79 -2.71 29.42 -10.22
N ALA A 80 -1.54 29.03 -10.74
CA ALA A 80 -0.35 29.90 -10.73
C ALA A 80 -0.57 31.20 -11.51
N GLY A 81 -1.39 31.18 -12.57
CA GLY A 81 -1.74 32.37 -13.36
C GLY A 81 -2.94 33.17 -12.81
N ASP A 82 -3.51 32.80 -11.66
CA ASP A 82 -4.71 33.42 -11.12
C ASP A 82 -4.45 34.84 -10.61
N ARG A 83 -5.23 35.82 -11.14
CA ARG A 83 -5.12 37.23 -10.76
C ARG A 83 -5.61 37.49 -9.34
N GLY A 84 -6.47 36.64 -8.80
CA GLY A 84 -6.98 36.77 -7.44
C GLY A 84 -5.89 36.41 -6.43
N LEU A 85 -5.13 35.34 -6.69
CA LEU A 85 -3.96 34.96 -5.87
C LEU A 85 -2.92 36.08 -5.84
N ALA A 86 -2.53 36.62 -7.00
CA ALA A 86 -1.58 37.72 -7.06
C ALA A 86 -2.06 38.96 -6.27
N LYS A 87 -3.35 39.32 -6.35
CA LYS A 87 -3.96 40.41 -5.57
C LYS A 87 -3.95 40.10 -4.06
N ALA A 88 -4.15 38.84 -3.66
CA ALA A 88 -4.08 38.44 -2.25
C ALA A 88 -2.68 38.64 -1.70
N VAL A 89 -1.64 38.27 -2.46
CA VAL A 89 -0.22 38.52 -2.10
C VAL A 89 0.07 40.02 -2.00
N ASP A 90 -0.36 40.83 -2.99
CA ASP A 90 -0.21 42.29 -2.93
C ASP A 90 -0.81 42.89 -1.65
N LYS A 91 -1.93 42.34 -1.17
CA LYS A 91 -2.60 42.78 0.06
C LYS A 91 -1.79 42.44 1.33
N LYS A 92 -1.08 41.30 1.33
CA LYS A 92 -0.20 40.89 2.42
C LYS A 92 1.08 41.73 2.44
N LEU A 93 1.69 41.98 1.28
CA LEU A 93 2.86 42.88 1.14
C LEU A 93 2.58 44.30 1.66
N LYS A 94 1.41 44.87 1.34
CA LYS A 94 0.96 46.18 1.86
C LYS A 94 0.79 46.23 3.39
N LYS A 95 0.69 45.05 4.05
CA LYS A 95 0.68 44.93 5.51
C LYS A 95 2.08 44.82 6.10
N GLY A 96 3.13 44.87 5.27
CA GLY A 96 4.54 44.86 5.68
C GLY A 96 5.12 43.46 5.88
N LEU A 97 4.46 42.38 5.37
CA LEU A 97 5.08 41.05 5.38
C LEU A 97 6.23 40.96 4.38
N GLY A 98 7.21 40.08 4.65
CA GLY A 98 8.23 39.71 3.70
C GLY A 98 7.64 39.01 2.46
N ILE A 99 8.40 38.95 1.36
CA ILE A 99 7.88 38.51 0.06
C ILE A 99 7.45 37.04 0.09
N THR A 100 8.25 36.15 0.69
CA THR A 100 7.92 34.71 0.77
C THR A 100 6.82 34.43 1.78
N GLN A 101 6.82 35.15 2.92
CA GLN A 101 5.75 35.09 3.90
C GLN A 101 4.40 35.56 3.30
N ALA A 102 4.41 36.62 2.49
CA ALA A 102 3.22 37.13 1.85
C ALA A 102 2.61 36.12 0.85
N VAL A 103 3.46 35.40 0.10
CA VAL A 103 3.03 34.30 -0.78
C VAL A 103 2.44 33.15 0.03
N HIS A 104 3.14 32.70 1.08
CA HIS A 104 2.68 31.63 1.95
C HIS A 104 1.31 31.94 2.55
N ASP A 105 1.17 33.08 3.22
CA ASP A 105 -0.08 33.44 3.91
C ASP A 105 -1.25 33.69 2.95
N ALA A 106 -0.97 34.19 1.75
CA ALA A 106 -2.00 34.35 0.73
C ALA A 106 -2.52 33.01 0.20
N VAL A 107 -1.61 32.04 -0.01
CA VAL A 107 -1.98 30.70 -0.44
C VAL A 107 -2.74 29.96 0.66
N GLU A 108 -2.32 30.10 1.91
CA GLU A 108 -3.02 29.48 3.05
C GLU A 108 -4.47 30.00 3.17
N ASP A 109 -4.67 31.32 3.08
CA ASP A 109 -6.01 31.92 3.08
C ASP A 109 -6.88 31.37 1.92
N TYR A 110 -6.28 31.20 0.72
CA TYR A 110 -6.97 30.66 -0.46
C TYR A 110 -7.29 29.17 -0.31
N ALA A 111 -6.34 28.39 0.21
CA ALA A 111 -6.52 26.95 0.44
C ALA A 111 -7.63 26.70 1.48
N GLN A 112 -7.67 27.49 2.56
CA GLN A 112 -8.75 27.41 3.54
C GLN A 112 -10.11 27.74 2.94
N MET A 113 -10.17 28.75 2.07
CA MET A 113 -11.41 29.11 1.37
C MET A 113 -11.89 27.95 0.47
N LEU A 114 -10.98 27.32 -0.31
CA LEU A 114 -11.32 26.20 -1.18
C LEU A 114 -11.78 24.96 -0.37
N ARG A 115 -11.13 24.67 0.75
CA ARG A 115 -11.56 23.59 1.66
C ARG A 115 -12.97 23.85 2.21
N GLY A 116 -13.30 25.11 2.52
CA GLY A 116 -14.63 25.49 2.98
C GLY A 116 -15.75 25.30 1.96
N LEU A 117 -15.42 25.24 0.65
CA LEU A 117 -16.37 24.97 -0.43
C LEU A 117 -16.66 23.47 -0.61
N GLY A 118 -15.79 22.59 -0.10
CA GLY A 118 -15.95 21.14 -0.19
C GLY A 118 -15.76 20.55 -1.59
N GLY A 119 -15.89 19.22 -1.70
CA GLY A 119 -15.83 18.49 -2.98
C GLY A 119 -14.55 18.76 -3.78
N TYR A 120 -14.68 18.83 -5.11
CA TYR A 120 -13.56 19.05 -6.03
C TYR A 120 -12.74 20.32 -5.73
N MET A 121 -13.35 21.37 -5.15
CA MET A 121 -12.62 22.58 -4.78
C MET A 121 -11.70 22.37 -3.58
N ALA A 122 -12.06 21.51 -2.63
CA ALA A 122 -11.20 21.18 -1.49
C ALA A 122 -9.94 20.43 -1.92
N GLU A 123 -10.00 19.56 -2.93
CA GLU A 123 -8.85 18.84 -3.49
C GLU A 123 -7.86 19.82 -4.14
N ARG A 124 -8.34 20.91 -4.72
CA ARG A 124 -7.51 21.97 -5.33
C ARG A 124 -6.65 22.75 -4.34
N ALA A 125 -6.92 22.65 -3.04
CA ALA A 125 -6.06 23.25 -2.02
C ALA A 125 -4.62 22.69 -2.06
N THR A 126 -4.45 21.41 -2.39
CA THR A 126 -3.12 20.78 -2.55
C THR A 126 -2.35 21.35 -3.73
N ASP A 127 -3.02 21.61 -4.86
CA ASP A 127 -2.41 22.22 -6.04
C ASP A 127 -1.91 23.65 -5.75
N LEU A 128 -2.60 24.38 -4.87
CA LEU A 128 -2.15 25.70 -4.43
C LEU A 128 -0.86 25.66 -3.62
N TYR A 129 -0.67 24.64 -2.81
CA TYR A 129 0.60 24.45 -2.07
C TYR A 129 1.75 24.17 -3.03
N ASP A 130 1.55 23.37 -4.06
CA ASP A 130 2.58 23.15 -5.10
C ASP A 130 2.95 24.48 -5.80
N VAL A 131 1.95 25.31 -6.15
CA VAL A 131 2.19 26.64 -6.72
C VAL A 131 2.97 27.55 -5.74
N ARG A 132 2.61 27.54 -4.45
CA ARG A 132 3.33 28.30 -3.41
C ARG A 132 4.80 27.93 -3.36
N ASP A 133 5.08 26.64 -3.27
CA ASP A 133 6.44 26.14 -3.06
C ASP A 133 7.32 26.43 -4.27
N ARG A 134 6.79 26.26 -5.49
CA ARG A 134 7.47 26.66 -6.73
C ARG A 134 7.70 28.15 -6.81
N ALA A 135 6.72 28.97 -6.43
CA ALA A 135 6.86 30.43 -6.46
C ALA A 135 7.88 30.93 -5.43
N ILE A 136 7.93 30.34 -4.24
CA ILE A 136 8.94 30.65 -3.21
C ILE A 136 10.34 30.24 -3.68
N CYS A 137 10.50 29.06 -4.29
CA CYS A 137 11.77 28.64 -4.87
C CYS A 137 12.25 29.62 -5.94
N GLU A 138 11.37 30.06 -6.86
CA GLU A 138 11.69 31.03 -7.89
C GLU A 138 12.15 32.37 -7.30
N LEU A 139 11.40 32.87 -6.29
CA LEU A 139 11.73 34.13 -5.61
C LEU A 139 13.06 34.10 -4.87
N ARG A 140 13.46 32.92 -4.36
CA ARG A 140 14.71 32.69 -3.60
C ARG A 140 15.87 32.22 -4.48
N GLY A 141 15.65 31.96 -5.78
CA GLY A 141 16.65 31.37 -6.66
C GLY A 141 17.05 29.93 -6.26
N LEU A 142 16.13 29.19 -5.64
CA LEU A 142 16.32 27.78 -5.27
C LEU A 142 15.88 26.87 -6.42
N PRO A 143 16.37 25.62 -6.46
CA PRO A 143 15.87 24.60 -7.37
C PRO A 143 14.36 24.41 -7.20
N GLU A 144 13.68 24.05 -8.29
CA GLU A 144 12.24 23.79 -8.26
C GLU A 144 11.96 22.57 -7.38
N PRO A 145 10.92 22.58 -6.50
CA PRO A 145 10.61 21.46 -5.62
C PRO A 145 10.02 20.29 -6.40
N GLY A 146 10.14 19.09 -5.83
CA GLY A 146 9.61 17.87 -6.37
C GLY A 146 10.61 17.08 -7.22
N VAL A 147 10.08 16.11 -7.98
CA VAL A 147 10.89 15.23 -8.83
C VAL A 147 11.51 16.03 -9.97
N PRO A 148 12.86 16.05 -10.10
CA PRO A 148 13.52 16.78 -11.18
C PRO A 148 13.24 16.13 -12.55
N ALA A 149 13.44 16.87 -13.63
CA ALA A 149 13.50 16.29 -14.97
C ALA A 149 14.85 15.57 -15.15
N PHE A 150 14.84 14.38 -15.75
CA PHE A 150 16.05 13.60 -16.04
C PHE A 150 15.96 12.97 -17.42
N ASP A 151 17.10 12.85 -18.09
CA ASP A 151 17.22 12.34 -19.46
C ASP A 151 17.72 10.88 -19.48
N GLY A 152 17.16 10.00 -18.66
CA GLY A 152 17.56 8.59 -18.64
C GLY A 152 17.19 7.90 -17.33
N PRO A 153 17.62 6.64 -17.17
CA PRO A 153 17.30 5.88 -15.96
C PRO A 153 18.01 6.43 -14.74
N VAL A 154 17.27 6.57 -13.63
CA VAL A 154 17.74 7.13 -12.36
C VAL A 154 17.32 6.30 -11.16
N VAL A 155 18.03 6.49 -10.04
CA VAL A 155 17.56 6.16 -8.70
C VAL A 155 17.08 7.45 -8.05
N LEU A 156 15.79 7.49 -7.71
CA LEU A 156 15.19 8.64 -7.07
C LEU A 156 15.54 8.66 -5.59
N VAL A 157 16.07 9.79 -5.12
CA VAL A 157 16.46 10.00 -3.73
C VAL A 157 15.64 11.15 -3.15
N ALA A 158 14.98 10.91 -2.02
CA ALA A 158 14.13 11.92 -1.38
C ALA A 158 14.25 11.88 0.14
N HIS A 159 13.94 12.99 0.81
CA HIS A 159 13.69 12.96 2.25
C HIS A 159 12.43 12.15 2.54
N ASP A 160 11.32 12.46 1.88
CA ASP A 160 10.07 11.70 1.76
C ASP A 160 9.45 12.01 0.40
N LEU A 161 8.47 11.23 -0.04
CA LEU A 161 7.76 11.46 -1.29
C LEU A 161 6.28 11.69 -1.04
N ALA A 162 5.76 12.79 -1.54
CA ALA A 162 4.34 13.08 -1.49
C ALA A 162 3.55 12.20 -2.48
N PRO A 163 2.27 11.88 -2.20
CA PRO A 163 1.43 11.08 -3.08
C PRO A 163 1.35 11.60 -4.53
N ALA A 164 1.28 12.92 -4.69
CA ALA A 164 1.21 13.56 -6.02
C ALA A 164 2.51 13.39 -6.83
N GLU A 165 3.67 13.31 -6.17
CA GLU A 165 4.97 13.11 -6.81
C GLU A 165 5.15 11.67 -7.28
N THR A 166 4.64 10.73 -6.50
CA THR A 166 4.76 9.28 -6.78
C THR A 166 3.81 8.80 -7.87
N ALA A 167 2.63 9.42 -8.03
CA ALA A 167 1.63 9.04 -9.04
C ALA A 167 2.10 9.21 -10.50
N THR A 168 3.15 9.98 -10.73
CA THR A 168 3.69 10.28 -12.08
C THR A 168 4.99 9.53 -12.40
N LEU A 169 5.45 8.64 -11.52
CA LEU A 169 6.69 7.89 -11.73
C LEU A 169 6.53 6.82 -12.81
N ASP A 170 7.48 6.80 -13.73
CA ASP A 170 7.58 5.81 -14.79
C ASP A 170 8.63 4.75 -14.41
N PRO A 171 8.23 3.47 -14.24
CA PRO A 171 9.16 2.38 -13.90
C PRO A 171 10.27 2.12 -14.92
N ASP A 172 10.09 2.57 -16.18
CA ASP A 172 11.11 2.42 -17.21
C ASP A 172 12.25 3.44 -17.05
N THR A 173 12.00 4.53 -16.33
CA THR A 173 12.97 5.60 -16.09
C THR A 173 13.40 5.69 -14.63
N VAL A 174 12.50 5.45 -13.67
CA VAL A 174 12.82 5.38 -12.24
C VAL A 174 13.11 3.93 -11.86
N LEU A 175 14.39 3.57 -11.86
CA LEU A 175 14.82 2.19 -11.60
C LEU A 175 14.85 1.83 -10.11
N GLY A 176 14.84 2.82 -9.22
CA GLY A 176 14.85 2.62 -7.78
C GLY A 176 14.42 3.85 -7.01
N ILE A 177 13.93 3.65 -5.79
CA ILE A 177 13.52 4.73 -4.88
C ILE A 177 14.19 4.54 -3.52
N ILE A 178 14.80 5.61 -3.00
CA ILE A 178 15.41 5.62 -1.68
C ILE A 178 14.92 6.84 -0.93
N THR A 179 14.35 6.65 0.28
CA THR A 179 13.95 7.77 1.13
C THR A 179 14.67 7.76 2.48
N GLU A 180 14.95 8.95 3.01
CA GLU A 180 15.61 9.12 4.31
C GLU A 180 14.68 8.81 5.48
N VAL A 181 13.37 9.10 5.32
CA VAL A 181 12.31 8.81 6.29
C VAL A 181 11.23 7.92 5.68
N GLY A 182 10.12 7.75 6.37
CA GLY A 182 9.04 6.88 5.95
C GLY A 182 9.06 5.52 6.66
N GLY A 183 8.12 4.65 6.33
CA GLY A 183 8.02 3.31 6.92
C GLY A 183 7.50 2.29 5.90
N PRO A 184 7.47 1.00 6.27
CA PRO A 184 6.99 -0.06 5.38
C PRO A 184 5.55 0.10 4.90
N THR A 185 4.75 0.87 5.64
CA THR A 185 3.35 1.17 5.31
C THR A 185 3.17 2.58 4.73
N SER A 186 4.25 3.31 4.46
CA SER A 186 4.18 4.64 3.84
C SER A 186 3.60 4.57 2.43
N HIS A 187 3.05 5.68 1.96
CA HIS A 187 2.52 5.78 0.60
C HIS A 187 3.58 5.43 -0.45
N THR A 188 4.81 5.91 -0.26
CA THR A 188 5.96 5.59 -1.12
C THR A 188 6.24 4.08 -1.18
N ALA A 189 6.22 3.39 -0.03
CA ALA A 189 6.45 1.95 0.03
C ALA A 189 5.37 1.16 -0.72
N ILE A 190 4.10 1.53 -0.52
CA ILE A 190 2.95 0.89 -1.17
C ILE A 190 3.03 1.07 -2.69
N LEU A 191 3.28 2.29 -3.14
CA LEU A 191 3.34 2.59 -4.58
C LEU A 191 4.55 1.94 -5.25
N ALA A 192 5.75 1.99 -4.65
CA ALA A 192 6.92 1.33 -5.18
C ALA A 192 6.68 -0.17 -5.37
N ALA A 193 6.03 -0.82 -4.39
CA ALA A 193 5.66 -2.23 -4.48
C ALA A 193 4.60 -2.50 -5.58
N GLN A 194 3.65 -1.58 -5.80
CA GLN A 194 2.65 -1.69 -6.87
C GLN A 194 3.27 -1.54 -8.25
N LEU A 195 4.19 -0.59 -8.42
CA LEU A 195 4.92 -0.35 -9.67
C LEU A 195 6.03 -1.37 -9.92
N GLY A 196 6.40 -2.17 -8.91
CA GLY A 196 7.52 -3.11 -9.00
C GLY A 196 8.89 -2.43 -9.03
N ILE A 197 8.99 -1.18 -8.56
CA ILE A 197 10.25 -0.44 -8.46
C ILE A 197 10.94 -0.84 -7.15
N PRO A 198 12.21 -1.28 -7.16
CA PRO A 198 13.01 -1.52 -5.96
C PRO A 198 13.02 -0.30 -5.05
N ALA A 199 12.72 -0.46 -3.76
CA ALA A 199 12.64 0.68 -2.87
C ALA A 199 13.14 0.39 -1.45
N ILE A 200 13.79 1.42 -0.88
CA ILE A 200 14.34 1.41 0.47
C ILE A 200 13.89 2.70 1.18
N VAL A 201 13.35 2.57 2.38
CA VAL A 201 12.97 3.70 3.25
C VAL A 201 13.85 3.74 4.49
N LYS A 202 13.87 4.85 5.21
CA LYS A 202 14.73 5.08 6.39
C LYS A 202 16.23 4.85 6.13
N ALA A 203 16.69 5.17 4.92
CA ALA A 203 18.13 5.15 4.59
C ALA A 203 18.80 6.42 5.15
N ALA A 204 19.19 6.41 6.42
CA ALA A 204 19.78 7.56 7.09
C ALA A 204 21.05 8.03 6.36
N GLY A 205 21.14 9.34 6.11
CA GLY A 205 22.28 9.96 5.42
C GLY A 205 22.22 9.94 3.91
N ILE A 206 21.18 9.37 3.30
CA ILE A 206 21.06 9.34 1.83
C ILE A 206 20.94 10.74 1.21
N MET A 207 20.36 11.70 1.92
CA MET A 207 20.26 13.09 1.45
C MET A 207 21.60 13.85 1.37
N ALA A 208 22.69 13.26 1.90
CA ALA A 208 24.04 13.82 1.74
C ALA A 208 24.70 13.44 0.42
N VAL A 209 24.07 12.58 -0.39
CA VAL A 209 24.55 12.18 -1.70
C VAL A 209 24.35 13.32 -2.70
N GLU A 210 25.36 13.56 -3.54
CA GLU A 210 25.29 14.60 -4.59
C GLU A 210 24.48 14.10 -5.79
N GLU A 211 23.76 15.01 -6.45
CA GLU A 211 23.02 14.76 -7.71
C GLU A 211 23.92 14.08 -8.75
N GLY A 212 23.42 13.05 -9.43
CA GLY A 212 24.16 12.30 -10.44
C GLY A 212 25.17 11.29 -9.90
N THR A 213 25.35 11.17 -8.58
CA THR A 213 26.18 10.10 -8.00
C THR A 213 25.60 8.74 -8.35
N MET A 214 26.43 7.81 -8.86
CA MET A 214 26.00 6.45 -9.10
C MET A 214 25.58 5.78 -7.77
N LEU A 215 24.39 5.21 -7.73
CA LEU A 215 23.88 4.42 -6.61
C LEU A 215 23.59 3.00 -7.08
N ALA A 216 23.85 2.02 -6.22
CA ALA A 216 23.38 0.66 -6.39
C ALA A 216 22.55 0.29 -5.15
N LEU A 217 21.35 -0.28 -5.35
CA LEU A 217 20.45 -0.63 -4.25
C LEU A 217 19.92 -2.05 -4.38
N ASP A 218 19.67 -2.68 -3.24
CA ASP A 218 18.94 -3.92 -3.11
C ASP A 218 17.74 -3.72 -2.17
N GLY A 219 16.56 -3.56 -2.75
CA GLY A 219 15.32 -3.32 -2.01
C GLY A 219 14.82 -4.54 -1.22
N GLY A 220 15.40 -5.72 -1.43
CA GLY A 220 15.10 -6.93 -0.64
C GLY A 220 15.79 -6.92 0.71
N VAL A 221 17.07 -6.55 0.73
CA VAL A 221 17.87 -6.48 1.98
C VAL A 221 17.97 -5.09 2.59
N GLY A 222 17.53 -4.04 1.87
CA GLY A 222 17.59 -2.67 2.37
C GLY A 222 18.99 -2.05 2.33
N GLU A 223 19.83 -2.45 1.37
CA GLU A 223 21.22 -1.99 1.21
C GLU A 223 21.35 -1.00 0.05
N VAL A 224 22.08 0.10 0.28
CA VAL A 224 22.44 1.09 -0.73
C VAL A 224 23.94 1.26 -0.75
N ILE A 225 24.57 1.08 -1.91
CA ILE A 225 26.01 1.34 -2.13
C ILE A 225 26.14 2.69 -2.86
N VAL A 226 26.77 3.64 -2.21
CA VAL A 226 27.07 4.96 -2.79
C VAL A 226 28.38 4.87 -3.56
N ALA A 227 28.42 5.38 -4.78
CA ALA A 227 29.53 5.29 -5.72
C ALA A 227 30.08 3.85 -5.87
N PRO A 228 29.22 2.87 -6.23
CA PRO A 228 29.61 1.47 -6.36
C PRO A 228 30.72 1.30 -7.41
N THR A 229 31.60 0.33 -7.17
CA THR A 229 32.55 -0.12 -8.18
C THR A 229 31.85 -0.92 -9.27
N ASP A 230 32.46 -1.00 -10.47
CA ASP A 230 31.92 -1.83 -11.57
C ASP A 230 31.67 -3.28 -11.12
N LYS A 231 32.54 -3.84 -10.27
CA LYS A 231 32.39 -5.20 -9.75
C LYS A 231 31.14 -5.35 -8.88
N GLU A 232 30.80 -4.37 -8.07
CA GLU A 232 29.60 -4.41 -7.23
C GLU A 232 28.33 -4.28 -8.07
N VAL A 233 28.37 -3.41 -9.08
CA VAL A 233 27.27 -3.28 -10.05
C VAL A 233 27.07 -4.59 -10.81
N ASP A 234 28.15 -5.26 -11.24
CA ASP A 234 28.07 -6.54 -11.95
C ASP A 234 27.53 -7.66 -11.04
N LEU A 235 27.94 -7.70 -9.78
CA LEU A 235 27.38 -8.64 -8.79
C LEU A 235 25.88 -8.42 -8.58
N LEU A 236 25.46 -7.16 -8.48
CA LEU A 236 24.06 -6.80 -8.34
C LEU A 236 23.24 -7.21 -9.57
N LYS A 237 23.75 -6.94 -10.78
CA LYS A 237 23.12 -7.37 -12.05
C LYS A 237 23.00 -8.89 -12.16
N GLU A 238 24.03 -9.62 -11.76
CA GLU A 238 24.02 -11.09 -11.79
C GLU A 238 23.00 -11.65 -10.78
N ARG A 239 22.90 -11.06 -9.59
CA ARG A 239 21.86 -11.39 -8.60
C ARG A 239 20.45 -11.13 -9.16
N SER A 240 20.24 -9.97 -9.78
CA SER A 240 18.98 -9.62 -10.44
C SER A 240 18.63 -10.61 -11.55
N ARG A 241 19.61 -11.00 -12.38
CA ARG A 241 19.44 -11.99 -13.45
C ARG A 241 19.06 -13.37 -12.89
N ARG A 242 19.75 -13.85 -11.86
CA ARG A 242 19.42 -15.14 -11.20
C ARG A 242 18.02 -15.10 -10.60
N ARG A 243 17.64 -14.00 -9.95
CA ARG A 243 16.29 -13.78 -9.45
C ARG A 243 15.24 -13.85 -10.58
N ALA A 244 15.46 -13.11 -11.68
CA ALA A 244 14.55 -13.12 -12.82
C ALA A 244 14.38 -14.53 -13.41
N LEU A 245 15.45 -15.31 -13.52
CA LEU A 245 15.40 -16.70 -14.00
C LEU A 245 14.63 -17.62 -13.03
N ALA A 246 14.85 -17.47 -11.74
CA ALA A 246 14.12 -18.25 -10.72
C ALA A 246 12.61 -17.93 -10.75
N LEU A 247 12.25 -16.65 -10.92
CA LEU A 247 10.86 -16.22 -11.03
C LEU A 247 10.19 -16.68 -12.33
N ALA A 248 10.89 -16.59 -13.47
CA ALA A 248 10.37 -17.01 -14.77
C ALA A 248 10.07 -18.52 -14.84
N GLY A 249 10.87 -19.34 -14.14
CA GLY A 249 10.65 -20.79 -14.01
C GLY A 249 9.55 -21.19 -13.02
N SER A 250 9.01 -20.23 -12.26
CA SER A 250 8.03 -20.50 -11.22
C SER A 250 6.61 -20.47 -11.78
N THR A 251 6.08 -21.62 -12.25
CA THR A 251 4.74 -21.77 -12.82
C THR A 251 3.97 -22.93 -12.17
N GLY A 252 2.62 -22.94 -12.31
CA GLY A 252 1.75 -24.01 -11.86
C GLY A 252 1.29 -23.87 -10.40
N LYS A 253 0.71 -24.93 -9.86
CA LYS A 253 0.12 -24.94 -8.52
C LYS A 253 1.16 -24.68 -7.44
N GLY A 254 0.72 -24.00 -6.35
CA GLY A 254 1.56 -23.78 -5.16
C GLY A 254 1.72 -25.07 -4.36
N ALA A 255 2.98 -25.43 -4.08
CA ALA A 255 3.32 -26.56 -3.24
C ALA A 255 4.76 -26.44 -2.71
N THR A 256 5.05 -27.07 -1.57
CA THR A 256 6.41 -27.28 -1.06
C THR A 256 7.18 -28.24 -1.98
N TYR A 257 8.50 -28.36 -1.75
CA TYR A 257 9.37 -29.27 -2.50
C TYR A 257 8.90 -30.73 -2.48
N ASP A 258 8.39 -31.19 -1.36
CA ASP A 258 7.83 -32.54 -1.15
C ASP A 258 6.38 -32.68 -1.57
N GLY A 259 5.79 -31.65 -2.22
CA GLY A 259 4.46 -31.70 -2.82
C GLY A 259 3.30 -31.38 -1.87
N TYR A 260 3.55 -30.88 -0.66
CA TYR A 260 2.46 -30.41 0.20
C TYR A 260 1.77 -29.18 -0.42
N PRO A 261 0.44 -29.22 -0.65
CA PRO A 261 -0.26 -28.19 -1.41
C PRO A 261 -0.47 -26.92 -0.57
N VAL A 262 -0.12 -25.77 -1.14
CA VAL A 262 -0.42 -24.44 -0.59
C VAL A 262 -0.94 -23.59 -1.71
N LYS A 263 -2.26 -23.30 -1.73
CA LYS A 263 -2.86 -22.53 -2.83
C LYS A 263 -2.34 -21.09 -2.86
N LEU A 264 -1.99 -20.63 -4.04
CA LEU A 264 -1.53 -19.26 -4.29
C LEU A 264 -2.65 -18.47 -4.97
N LEU A 265 -3.08 -17.40 -4.31
CA LEU A 265 -4.27 -16.64 -4.64
C LEU A 265 -3.94 -15.15 -4.74
N ALA A 266 -4.78 -14.40 -5.47
CA ALA A 266 -4.65 -12.96 -5.59
C ALA A 266 -5.53 -12.19 -4.60
N ASN A 267 -5.04 -11.04 -4.13
CA ASN A 267 -5.86 -9.98 -3.53
C ASN A 267 -6.30 -9.03 -4.64
N ILE A 268 -7.58 -8.69 -4.66
CA ILE A 268 -8.18 -7.78 -5.63
C ILE A 268 -9.14 -6.81 -4.93
N GLY A 269 -9.37 -5.63 -5.53
CA GLY A 269 -10.29 -4.61 -5.03
C GLY A 269 -11.32 -4.17 -6.06
N THR A 270 -11.02 -4.34 -7.36
CA THR A 270 -11.86 -3.87 -8.46
C THR A 270 -12.06 -4.95 -9.53
N VAL A 271 -12.98 -4.71 -10.47
CA VAL A 271 -13.17 -5.57 -11.67
C VAL A 271 -11.88 -5.58 -12.52
N ASP A 272 -11.24 -4.43 -12.67
CA ASP A 272 -9.97 -4.32 -13.43
C ASP A 272 -8.85 -5.12 -12.78
N ASP A 273 -8.75 -5.11 -11.45
CA ASP A 273 -7.79 -5.96 -10.73
C ASP A 273 -8.08 -7.44 -10.98
N ALA A 274 -9.36 -7.84 -10.97
CA ALA A 274 -9.76 -9.20 -11.27
C ALA A 274 -9.36 -9.62 -12.69
N MET A 275 -9.59 -8.76 -13.68
CA MET A 275 -9.22 -9.00 -15.08
C MET A 275 -7.70 -9.07 -15.26
N LYS A 276 -6.94 -8.24 -14.57
CA LYS A 276 -5.46 -8.28 -14.58
C LYS A 276 -4.95 -9.53 -13.86
N ALA A 277 -5.41 -9.77 -12.63
CA ALA A 277 -5.00 -10.90 -11.81
C ALA A 277 -5.31 -12.25 -12.47
N SER A 278 -6.43 -12.37 -13.17
CA SER A 278 -6.84 -13.60 -13.85
C SER A 278 -5.86 -14.07 -14.93
N LYS A 279 -5.02 -13.18 -15.45
CA LYS A 279 -3.97 -13.49 -16.46
C LYS A 279 -2.71 -14.09 -15.83
N PHE A 280 -2.54 -13.97 -14.51
CA PHE A 280 -1.42 -14.57 -13.81
C PHE A 280 -1.66 -16.06 -13.56
N ASP A 281 -0.58 -16.81 -13.45
CA ASP A 281 -0.61 -18.22 -13.08
C ASP A 281 -0.85 -18.38 -11.58
N LEU A 282 -2.11 -18.40 -11.19
CA LEU A 282 -2.58 -18.48 -9.81
C LEU A 282 -3.90 -19.27 -9.73
N GLU A 283 -4.24 -19.71 -8.52
CA GLU A 283 -5.34 -20.68 -8.29
C GLU A 283 -6.68 -19.99 -7.93
N GLY A 284 -6.76 -18.66 -8.07
CA GLY A 284 -7.98 -17.89 -7.82
C GLY A 284 -7.72 -16.59 -7.05
N SER A 285 -8.75 -16.05 -6.43
CA SER A 285 -8.67 -14.90 -5.52
C SER A 285 -8.96 -15.34 -4.09
N GLY A 286 -8.09 -15.01 -3.14
CA GLY A 286 -8.27 -15.29 -1.71
C GLY A 286 -8.83 -14.11 -0.94
N LEU A 287 -8.92 -12.94 -1.58
CA LEU A 287 -9.57 -11.76 -1.04
C LEU A 287 -10.03 -10.85 -2.16
N PHE A 288 -11.34 -10.71 -2.28
CA PHE A 288 -11.94 -9.57 -2.97
C PHE A 288 -12.42 -8.58 -1.90
N ARG A 289 -11.79 -7.40 -1.89
CA ARG A 289 -12.16 -6.27 -1.01
C ARG A 289 -13.32 -5.51 -1.64
N THR A 290 -14.49 -5.59 -1.04
CA THR A 290 -15.72 -4.99 -1.61
C THR A 290 -15.90 -3.52 -1.26
N GLU A 291 -15.09 -2.97 -0.35
CA GLU A 291 -15.17 -1.59 0.13
C GLU A 291 -15.15 -0.57 -1.01
N PHE A 292 -14.31 -0.78 -2.04
CA PHE A 292 -14.18 0.11 -3.19
C PHE A 292 -15.50 0.31 -3.96
N LEU A 293 -16.44 -0.63 -3.85
CA LEU A 293 -17.77 -0.47 -4.43
C LEU A 293 -18.66 0.49 -3.63
N PHE A 294 -18.36 0.71 -2.35
CA PHE A 294 -19.14 1.50 -1.41
C PHE A 294 -18.53 2.88 -1.11
N LEU A 295 -17.20 3.00 -1.22
CA LEU A 295 -16.50 4.26 -0.94
C LEU A 295 -16.84 5.35 -1.96
N GLU A 296 -16.69 6.61 -1.55
CA GLU A 296 -16.89 7.82 -2.39
C GLU A 296 -18.30 7.97 -2.98
N ARG A 297 -19.30 7.32 -2.39
CA ARG A 297 -20.69 7.39 -2.81
C ARG A 297 -21.55 8.14 -1.78
N SER A 298 -22.56 8.87 -2.27
CA SER A 298 -23.60 9.50 -1.43
C SER A 298 -24.69 8.51 -1.03
N GLU A 299 -24.86 7.43 -1.78
CA GLU A 299 -25.87 6.39 -1.56
C GLU A 299 -25.24 5.00 -1.67
N ALA A 300 -25.83 4.02 -0.97
CA ALA A 300 -25.39 2.64 -1.05
C ALA A 300 -25.55 2.10 -2.49
N PRO A 301 -24.60 1.26 -2.98
CA PRO A 301 -24.72 0.64 -4.30
C PRO A 301 -25.97 -0.26 -4.33
N THR A 302 -26.72 -0.16 -5.41
CA THR A 302 -27.95 -0.94 -5.63
C THR A 302 -27.67 -2.42 -5.77
N LEU A 303 -28.72 -3.24 -5.62
CA LEU A 303 -28.64 -4.68 -5.86
C LEU A 303 -28.12 -5.00 -7.28
N GLU A 304 -28.56 -4.23 -8.27
CA GLU A 304 -28.17 -4.42 -9.67
C GLU A 304 -26.70 -4.11 -9.90
N GLU A 305 -26.22 -2.96 -9.40
CA GLU A 305 -24.81 -2.56 -9.49
C GLU A 305 -23.88 -3.57 -8.81
N GLN A 306 -24.25 -4.04 -7.63
CA GLN A 306 -23.47 -5.06 -6.92
C GLN A 306 -23.47 -6.39 -7.68
N THR A 307 -24.63 -6.83 -8.18
CA THR A 307 -24.75 -8.08 -8.93
C THR A 307 -23.92 -8.05 -10.20
N ASP A 308 -23.94 -6.95 -10.95
CA ASP A 308 -23.13 -6.77 -12.16
C ASP A 308 -21.63 -6.83 -11.84
N THR A 309 -21.19 -6.10 -10.81
CA THR A 309 -19.79 -6.08 -10.38
C THR A 309 -19.31 -7.47 -9.95
N TYR A 310 -20.05 -8.16 -9.09
CA TYR A 310 -19.69 -9.50 -8.62
C TYR A 310 -19.70 -10.52 -9.75
N THR A 311 -20.66 -10.43 -10.67
CA THR A 311 -20.71 -11.29 -11.87
C THR A 311 -19.45 -11.13 -12.71
N LYS A 312 -19.02 -9.90 -13.01
CA LYS A 312 -17.80 -9.62 -13.78
C LYS A 312 -16.55 -10.16 -13.09
N VAL A 313 -16.43 -9.98 -11.78
CA VAL A 313 -15.31 -10.51 -11.00
C VAL A 313 -15.28 -12.05 -11.05
N LEU A 314 -16.40 -12.71 -10.84
CA LEU A 314 -16.50 -14.17 -10.90
C LEU A 314 -16.18 -14.70 -12.30
N GLN A 315 -16.68 -14.06 -13.35
CA GLN A 315 -16.40 -14.44 -14.75
C GLN A 315 -14.91 -14.30 -15.10
N ALA A 316 -14.21 -13.30 -14.57
CA ALA A 316 -12.78 -13.11 -14.82
C ALA A 316 -11.94 -14.30 -14.33
N PHE A 317 -12.33 -14.95 -13.24
CA PHE A 317 -11.64 -16.13 -12.70
C PHE A 317 -12.15 -17.47 -13.24
N GLY A 318 -13.33 -17.52 -13.87
CA GLY A 318 -13.93 -18.76 -14.38
C GLY A 318 -14.14 -19.77 -13.25
N ASP A 319 -13.62 -21.00 -13.41
CA ASP A 319 -13.78 -22.08 -12.42
C ASP A 319 -12.87 -21.94 -11.19
N ARG A 320 -11.97 -20.93 -11.17
CA ARG A 320 -11.06 -20.71 -10.04
C ARG A 320 -11.81 -20.06 -8.88
N ARG A 321 -11.42 -20.41 -7.65
CA ARG A 321 -12.00 -19.85 -6.42
C ARG A 321 -11.94 -18.33 -6.36
N VAL A 322 -13.02 -17.72 -5.91
CA VAL A 322 -13.07 -16.31 -5.50
C VAL A 322 -13.60 -16.21 -4.07
N VAL A 323 -12.79 -15.70 -3.16
CA VAL A 323 -13.19 -15.41 -1.78
C VAL A 323 -13.58 -13.94 -1.69
N VAL A 324 -14.85 -13.69 -1.41
CA VAL A 324 -15.39 -12.32 -1.25
C VAL A 324 -15.53 -11.99 0.22
N ARG A 325 -14.90 -10.92 0.66
CA ARG A 325 -15.12 -10.34 1.99
C ARG A 325 -16.32 -9.39 1.89
N THR A 326 -17.30 -9.57 2.77
CA THR A 326 -18.39 -8.59 2.90
C THR A 326 -17.85 -7.26 3.41
N LEU A 327 -18.65 -6.22 3.31
CA LEU A 327 -18.28 -4.84 3.60
C LEU A 327 -17.52 -4.69 4.93
N ASP A 328 -16.31 -4.14 4.87
CA ASP A 328 -15.47 -3.78 6.01
C ASP A 328 -15.30 -2.25 6.05
N ALA A 329 -16.33 -1.57 6.53
CA ALA A 329 -16.37 -0.13 6.72
C ALA A 329 -16.82 0.21 8.14
N GLY A 330 -16.52 1.41 8.58
CA GLY A 330 -16.84 1.93 9.89
C GLY A 330 -16.33 3.37 10.01
N ALA A 331 -16.20 3.89 11.22
CA ALA A 331 -15.75 5.27 11.43
C ALA A 331 -14.27 5.49 10.99
N ASP A 332 -13.47 4.43 10.87
CA ASP A 332 -12.11 4.46 10.26
C ASP A 332 -12.13 4.57 8.72
N LYS A 333 -13.24 4.13 8.10
CA LYS A 333 -13.53 4.22 6.66
C LYS A 333 -14.99 4.62 6.49
N PRO A 334 -15.34 5.89 6.73
CA PRO A 334 -16.72 6.33 6.83
C PRO A 334 -17.44 6.22 5.48
N LEU A 335 -18.69 5.79 5.54
CA LEU A 335 -19.63 5.80 4.43
C LEU A 335 -20.66 6.91 4.67
N SER A 336 -20.79 7.85 3.75
CA SER A 336 -21.69 9.00 3.91
C SER A 336 -23.17 8.61 4.12
N PHE A 337 -23.58 7.45 3.60
CA PHE A 337 -24.94 6.90 3.72
C PHE A 337 -25.13 5.95 4.91
N ALA A 338 -24.06 5.67 5.67
CA ALA A 338 -24.08 4.78 6.84
C ALA A 338 -23.28 5.39 8.01
N ASP A 339 -23.32 6.73 8.14
CA ASP A 339 -22.67 7.44 9.23
C ASP A 339 -23.39 7.16 10.55
N LEU A 340 -22.68 6.54 11.49
CA LEU A 340 -23.15 6.28 12.85
C LEU A 340 -22.66 7.34 13.86
N GLY A 341 -22.05 8.41 13.38
CA GLY A 341 -21.42 9.45 14.18
C GLY A 341 -19.95 9.21 14.49
N ALA A 342 -19.31 10.18 15.11
CA ALA A 342 -17.91 10.12 15.47
C ALA A 342 -17.66 9.14 16.63
N GLU A 343 -16.65 8.30 16.50
CA GLU A 343 -16.17 7.40 17.54
C GLU A 343 -14.79 7.84 18.02
N GLU A 344 -14.50 7.76 19.31
CA GLU A 344 -13.18 8.11 19.86
C GLU A 344 -12.08 7.13 19.40
N ASN A 345 -12.45 5.86 19.19
CA ASN A 345 -11.55 4.80 18.74
C ASN A 345 -12.16 4.03 17.56
N PRO A 346 -12.18 4.60 16.35
CA PRO A 346 -12.88 4.04 15.19
C PRO A 346 -12.49 2.60 14.86
N ALA A 347 -11.20 2.26 14.97
CA ALA A 347 -10.70 0.92 14.70
C ALA A 347 -11.21 -0.15 15.68
N LEU A 348 -11.65 0.25 16.89
CA LEU A 348 -12.21 -0.62 17.94
C LEU A 348 -13.73 -0.55 18.00
N GLY A 349 -14.35 0.32 17.23
CA GLY A 349 -15.78 0.64 17.28
C GLY A 349 -16.66 -0.22 16.38
N VAL A 350 -17.70 0.40 15.83
CA VAL A 350 -18.70 -0.23 14.95
C VAL A 350 -18.17 -0.27 13.52
N ARG A 351 -17.49 -1.36 13.19
CA ARG A 351 -16.87 -1.56 11.89
C ARG A 351 -17.10 -3.01 11.39
N GLY A 352 -17.06 -3.22 10.09
CA GLY A 352 -17.16 -4.53 9.46
C GLY A 352 -18.50 -5.21 9.78
N LEU A 353 -18.46 -6.44 10.32
CA LEU A 353 -19.67 -7.18 10.65
C LEU A 353 -20.57 -6.44 11.66
N ARG A 354 -19.97 -5.69 12.60
CA ARG A 354 -20.73 -4.91 13.59
C ARG A 354 -21.57 -3.82 12.94
N LEU A 355 -21.03 -3.13 11.93
CA LEU A 355 -21.81 -2.18 11.12
C LEU A 355 -22.96 -2.90 10.39
N CYS A 356 -22.68 -4.06 9.82
CA CYS A 356 -23.68 -4.87 9.13
C CYS A 356 -24.80 -5.38 10.04
N GLN A 357 -24.53 -5.56 11.35
CA GLN A 357 -25.58 -5.91 12.34
C GLN A 357 -26.48 -4.72 12.70
N VAL A 358 -25.96 -3.49 12.62
CA VAL A 358 -26.74 -2.26 12.82
C VAL A 358 -27.49 -1.86 11.54
N ARG A 359 -26.86 -2.07 10.38
CA ARG A 359 -27.40 -1.74 9.05
C ARG A 359 -27.56 -3.04 8.24
N GLU A 360 -28.54 -3.85 8.66
CA GLU A 360 -28.82 -5.14 8.03
C GLU A 360 -29.24 -5.01 6.57
N ASP A 361 -29.80 -3.87 6.17
CA ASP A 361 -30.11 -3.54 4.78
C ASP A 361 -28.91 -3.64 3.85
N LEU A 362 -27.72 -3.23 4.30
CA LEU A 362 -26.48 -3.27 3.52
C LEU A 362 -26.02 -4.70 3.29
N ILE A 363 -25.97 -5.51 4.34
CA ILE A 363 -25.50 -6.90 4.23
C ILE A 363 -26.52 -7.76 3.48
N ASP A 364 -27.83 -7.53 3.66
CA ASP A 364 -28.89 -8.27 2.95
C ASP A 364 -28.79 -8.02 1.45
N THR A 365 -28.64 -6.77 1.02
CA THR A 365 -28.43 -6.42 -0.39
C THR A 365 -27.17 -7.06 -0.94
N GLN A 366 -26.07 -7.04 -0.18
CA GLN A 366 -24.80 -7.62 -0.60
C GLN A 366 -24.86 -9.14 -0.76
N LEU A 367 -25.43 -9.86 0.21
CA LEU A 367 -25.56 -11.31 0.15
C LEU A 367 -26.50 -11.75 -0.97
N GLN A 368 -27.59 -11.00 -1.19
CA GLN A 368 -28.51 -11.24 -2.31
C GLN A 368 -27.82 -11.06 -3.67
N ALA A 369 -27.00 -10.00 -3.82
CA ALA A 369 -26.23 -9.75 -5.03
C ALA A 369 -25.20 -10.85 -5.30
N LEU A 370 -24.47 -11.31 -4.26
CA LEU A 370 -23.50 -12.40 -4.35
C LEU A 370 -24.18 -13.72 -4.75
N ALA A 371 -25.34 -14.01 -4.17
CA ALA A 371 -26.13 -15.21 -4.53
C ALA A 371 -26.61 -15.15 -5.99
N ALA A 372 -27.06 -13.99 -6.45
CA ALA A 372 -27.47 -13.79 -7.84
C ALA A 372 -26.28 -13.96 -8.81
N ALA A 373 -25.13 -13.37 -8.51
CA ALA A 373 -23.92 -13.51 -9.30
C ALA A 373 -23.40 -14.96 -9.33
N HIS A 374 -23.41 -15.66 -8.19
CA HIS A 374 -23.07 -17.08 -8.12
C HIS A 374 -24.00 -17.94 -9.01
N LYS A 375 -25.30 -17.71 -8.89
CA LYS A 375 -26.30 -18.42 -9.72
C LYS A 375 -26.12 -18.18 -11.22
N ALA A 376 -25.72 -16.95 -11.60
CA ALA A 376 -25.52 -16.58 -13.00
C ALA A 376 -24.22 -17.17 -13.59
N THR A 377 -23.20 -17.39 -12.78
CA THR A 377 -21.86 -17.80 -13.26
C THR A 377 -21.52 -19.26 -12.97
N GLY A 378 -22.07 -19.84 -11.91
CA GLY A 378 -21.67 -21.18 -11.41
C GLY A 378 -20.26 -21.23 -10.81
N ALA A 379 -19.60 -20.08 -10.61
CA ALA A 379 -18.21 -19.98 -10.15
C ALA A 379 -18.01 -20.52 -8.71
N GLU A 380 -16.79 -20.92 -8.36
CA GLU A 380 -16.43 -21.33 -6.98
C GLU A 380 -16.37 -20.10 -6.05
N LEU A 381 -17.55 -19.67 -5.57
CA LEU A 381 -17.72 -18.52 -4.68
C LEU A 381 -17.63 -18.94 -3.21
N TRP A 382 -16.76 -18.26 -2.47
CA TRP A 382 -16.64 -18.33 -1.01
C TRP A 382 -16.89 -16.93 -0.44
N VAL A 383 -17.66 -16.81 0.64
CA VAL A 383 -18.02 -15.52 1.23
C VAL A 383 -17.60 -15.49 2.69
N MET A 384 -16.95 -14.43 3.15
CA MET A 384 -16.48 -14.29 4.54
C MET A 384 -16.83 -12.94 5.15
N ALA A 385 -17.14 -12.95 6.45
CA ALA A 385 -17.36 -11.75 7.24
C ALA A 385 -16.04 -11.23 7.83
N PRO A 386 -15.78 -9.90 7.79
CA PRO A 386 -14.69 -9.25 8.51
C PRO A 386 -15.01 -9.08 9.99
N MET A 387 -14.01 -8.81 10.83
CA MET A 387 -14.13 -8.35 12.23
C MET A 387 -14.90 -9.29 13.18
N VAL A 388 -14.97 -10.57 12.87
CA VAL A 388 -15.65 -11.56 13.73
C VAL A 388 -14.82 -11.81 14.99
N SER A 389 -15.47 -11.73 16.14
CA SER A 389 -14.84 -11.90 17.47
C SER A 389 -15.44 -13.06 18.27
N THR A 390 -16.71 -13.40 18.05
CA THR A 390 -17.48 -14.37 18.85
C THR A 390 -18.16 -15.44 18.02
N ALA A 391 -18.53 -16.54 18.67
CA ALA A 391 -19.28 -17.62 18.03
C ALA A 391 -20.70 -17.17 17.61
N ASP A 392 -21.31 -16.27 18.37
CA ASP A 392 -22.64 -15.73 18.05
C ASP A 392 -22.59 -14.87 16.78
N GLU A 393 -21.56 -14.04 16.62
CA GLU A 393 -21.34 -13.27 15.39
C GLU A 393 -21.11 -14.19 14.18
N ALA A 394 -20.27 -15.22 14.34
CA ALA A 394 -20.01 -16.19 13.28
C ALA A 394 -21.29 -16.94 12.90
N LYS A 395 -22.11 -17.34 13.90
CA LYS A 395 -23.38 -18.02 13.66
C LYS A 395 -24.40 -17.11 12.97
N TRP A 396 -24.53 -15.88 13.44
CA TRP A 396 -25.43 -14.89 12.85
C TRP A 396 -25.13 -14.69 11.36
N PHE A 397 -23.86 -14.48 11.04
CA PHE A 397 -23.44 -14.32 9.64
C PHE A 397 -23.64 -15.58 8.81
N ALA A 398 -23.25 -16.75 9.35
CA ALA A 398 -23.39 -18.02 8.63
C ALA A 398 -24.85 -18.37 8.32
N ASP A 399 -25.74 -18.18 9.29
CA ASP A 399 -27.19 -18.43 9.12
C ASP A 399 -27.77 -17.49 8.06
N LYS A 400 -27.40 -16.20 8.11
CA LYS A 400 -27.85 -15.18 7.16
C LYS A 400 -27.36 -15.49 5.73
N ALA A 401 -26.06 -15.72 5.57
CA ALA A 401 -25.47 -16.02 4.25
C ALA A 401 -25.99 -17.32 3.63
N ARG A 402 -26.15 -18.38 4.44
CA ARG A 402 -26.73 -19.64 4.00
C ARG A 402 -28.22 -19.50 3.66
N GLY A 403 -28.94 -18.60 4.35
CA GLY A 403 -30.32 -18.24 4.03
C GLY A 403 -30.50 -17.68 2.62
N TYR A 404 -29.50 -16.98 2.08
CA TYR A 404 -29.45 -16.54 0.68
C TYR A 404 -28.94 -17.61 -0.29
N GLY A 405 -28.61 -18.82 0.18
CA GLY A 405 -28.16 -19.94 -0.66
C GLY A 405 -26.68 -19.89 -1.04
N LEU A 406 -25.84 -19.14 -0.30
CA LEU A 406 -24.39 -19.08 -0.55
C LEU A 406 -23.72 -20.41 -0.16
N PRO A 407 -22.86 -20.98 -1.05
CA PRO A 407 -22.42 -22.38 -0.93
C PRO A 407 -21.31 -22.59 0.11
N LYS A 408 -20.47 -21.56 0.34
CA LYS A 408 -19.33 -21.61 1.26
C LYS A 408 -19.25 -20.32 2.05
N VAL A 409 -19.38 -20.43 3.36
CA VAL A 409 -19.44 -19.31 4.28
C VAL A 409 -18.29 -19.40 5.29
N GLY A 410 -17.50 -18.33 5.41
CA GLY A 410 -16.35 -18.25 6.29
C GLY A 410 -16.27 -16.96 7.08
N ILE A 411 -15.18 -16.80 7.80
CA ILE A 411 -14.88 -15.61 8.59
C ILE A 411 -13.44 -15.14 8.33
N MET A 412 -13.21 -13.86 8.55
CA MET A 412 -11.83 -13.35 8.67
C MET A 412 -11.40 -13.42 10.14
N ILE A 413 -10.27 -14.08 10.38
CA ILE A 413 -9.61 -14.08 11.69
C ILE A 413 -8.63 -12.91 11.70
N GLU A 414 -9.03 -11.82 12.29
CA GLU A 414 -8.25 -10.58 12.39
C GLU A 414 -8.36 -9.93 13.77
N VAL A 415 -9.23 -10.47 14.62
CA VAL A 415 -9.34 -10.14 16.04
C VAL A 415 -8.71 -11.28 16.85
N PRO A 416 -7.82 -11.02 17.83
CA PRO A 416 -7.14 -12.04 18.63
C PRO A 416 -8.12 -13.03 19.29
N ALA A 417 -9.30 -12.55 19.72
CA ALA A 417 -10.35 -13.40 20.30
C ALA A 417 -10.77 -14.52 19.32
N ALA A 418 -10.90 -14.21 18.03
CA ALA A 418 -11.23 -15.21 17.01
C ALA A 418 -10.09 -16.23 16.80
N ALA A 419 -8.83 -15.79 16.83
CA ALA A 419 -7.68 -16.70 16.74
C ALA A 419 -7.62 -17.68 17.90
N LEU A 420 -7.84 -17.21 19.13
CA LEU A 420 -7.87 -18.03 20.34
C LEU A 420 -9.05 -19.02 20.40
N ARG A 421 -10.16 -18.71 19.73
CA ARG A 421 -11.39 -19.50 19.70
C ARG A 421 -11.68 -20.12 18.32
N ALA A 422 -10.65 -20.25 17.50
CA ALA A 422 -10.78 -20.67 16.11
C ALA A 422 -11.47 -22.03 15.94
N GLU A 423 -11.24 -23.02 16.82
CA GLU A 423 -11.92 -24.31 16.77
C GLU A 423 -13.45 -24.16 16.89
N GLN A 424 -13.92 -23.36 17.85
CA GLN A 424 -15.34 -23.14 18.04
C GLN A 424 -15.98 -22.40 16.87
N LEU A 425 -15.26 -21.39 16.34
CA LEU A 425 -15.74 -20.61 15.19
C LEU A 425 -15.79 -21.47 13.92
N LEU A 426 -14.77 -22.28 13.67
CA LEU A 426 -14.67 -23.18 12.52
C LEU A 426 -15.64 -24.37 12.59
N SER A 427 -16.19 -24.69 13.76
CA SER A 427 -17.30 -25.65 13.87
C SER A 427 -18.60 -25.11 13.26
N ILE A 428 -18.73 -23.77 13.13
CA ILE A 428 -19.91 -23.07 12.61
C ILE A 428 -19.78 -22.77 11.11
N VAL A 429 -18.57 -22.41 10.65
CA VAL A 429 -18.28 -21.95 9.29
C VAL A 429 -17.45 -22.97 8.50
N ASP A 430 -17.32 -22.77 7.19
CA ASP A 430 -16.68 -23.72 6.27
C ASP A 430 -15.18 -23.47 6.08
N PHE A 431 -14.68 -22.27 6.38
CA PHE A 431 -13.28 -21.84 6.24
C PHE A 431 -13.03 -20.58 7.04
N ALA A 432 -11.74 -20.23 7.19
CA ALA A 432 -11.36 -18.91 7.62
C ALA A 432 -10.17 -18.37 6.81
N SER A 433 -10.04 -17.05 6.78
CA SER A 433 -8.86 -16.37 6.23
C SER A 433 -8.30 -15.39 7.27
N ILE A 434 -6.99 -15.40 7.45
CA ILE A 434 -6.32 -14.55 8.44
C ILE A 434 -6.01 -13.20 7.81
N GLY A 435 -6.57 -12.12 8.37
CA GLY A 435 -6.25 -10.73 8.04
C GLY A 435 -5.07 -10.24 8.88
N THR A 436 -3.83 -10.48 8.43
CA THR A 436 -2.64 -10.25 9.25
C THR A 436 -2.43 -8.80 9.65
N ASN A 437 -2.88 -7.84 8.85
CA ASN A 437 -2.70 -6.42 9.15
C ASN A 437 -3.49 -6.01 10.40
N ASP A 438 -4.79 -6.29 10.44
CA ASP A 438 -5.65 -6.02 11.59
C ASP A 438 -5.33 -6.96 12.76
N LEU A 439 -5.01 -8.23 12.52
CA LEU A 439 -4.58 -9.14 13.57
C LEU A 439 -3.31 -8.63 14.28
N THR A 440 -2.34 -8.07 13.53
CA THR A 440 -1.14 -7.46 14.11
C THR A 440 -1.51 -6.22 14.93
N GLN A 441 -2.30 -5.31 14.37
CA GLN A 441 -2.78 -4.11 15.04
C GLN A 441 -3.42 -4.42 16.40
N TYR A 442 -4.34 -5.37 16.43
CA TYR A 442 -5.07 -5.71 17.65
C TYR A 442 -4.28 -6.58 18.63
N THR A 443 -3.40 -7.45 18.14
CA THR A 443 -2.52 -8.26 19.01
C THR A 443 -1.50 -7.38 19.72
N MET A 444 -0.91 -6.42 19.00
CA MET A 444 0.14 -5.54 19.51
C MET A 444 -0.42 -4.24 20.13
N ALA A 445 -1.74 -4.02 20.07
CA ALA A 445 -2.39 -2.77 20.51
C ALA A 445 -1.73 -1.51 19.90
N ALA A 446 -1.40 -1.56 18.61
CA ALA A 446 -0.68 -0.51 17.89
C ALA A 446 -1.51 -0.02 16.71
N ASP A 447 -1.73 1.29 16.61
CA ASP A 447 -2.40 1.88 15.46
C ASP A 447 -1.50 1.78 14.22
N ARG A 448 -1.99 1.09 13.19
CA ARG A 448 -1.25 0.90 11.93
C ARG A 448 -1.03 2.18 11.14
N LEU A 449 -1.76 3.25 11.45
CA LEU A 449 -1.62 4.56 10.81
C LEU A 449 -0.57 5.44 11.51
N ASP A 450 -0.14 5.06 12.74
CA ASP A 450 0.92 5.77 13.43
C ASP A 450 2.31 5.20 13.07
N GLY A 451 3.04 5.93 12.24
CA GLY A 451 4.40 5.56 11.83
C GLY A 451 5.40 5.38 12.98
N ASN A 452 5.14 5.97 14.16
CA ASN A 452 5.98 5.79 15.34
C ASN A 452 5.87 4.37 15.92
N LEU A 453 4.79 3.66 15.62
CA LEU A 453 4.51 2.30 16.08
C LEU A 453 4.90 1.22 15.07
N ALA A 454 5.53 1.58 13.94
CA ALA A 454 5.88 0.65 12.86
C ALA A 454 6.65 -0.59 13.32
N ALA A 455 7.52 -0.46 14.34
CA ALA A 455 8.26 -1.59 14.89
C ALA A 455 7.36 -2.64 15.59
N LEU A 456 6.21 -2.23 16.13
CA LEU A 456 5.21 -3.14 16.71
C LEU A 456 4.38 -3.83 15.62
N LEU A 457 4.29 -3.23 14.45
CA LEU A 457 3.49 -3.72 13.32
C LEU A 457 4.28 -4.66 12.39
N ASP A 458 5.50 -5.03 12.78
CA ASP A 458 6.30 -6.01 12.04
C ASP A 458 5.55 -7.36 11.98
N PRO A 459 5.29 -7.92 10.77
CA PRO A 459 4.57 -9.19 10.63
C PRO A 459 5.30 -10.41 11.22
N TRP A 460 6.57 -10.26 11.59
CA TRP A 460 7.38 -11.27 12.26
C TRP A 460 7.21 -11.26 13.79
N GLN A 461 6.34 -10.43 14.36
CA GLN A 461 6.09 -10.41 15.80
C GLN A 461 5.69 -11.82 16.30
N PRO A 462 6.43 -12.41 17.26
CA PRO A 462 6.15 -13.77 17.73
C PRO A 462 4.72 -13.93 18.27
N ALA A 463 4.19 -12.91 18.94
CA ALA A 463 2.81 -12.91 19.43
C ALA A 463 1.77 -13.03 18.30
N VAL A 464 2.02 -12.41 17.15
CA VAL A 464 1.14 -12.50 15.98
C VAL A 464 1.23 -13.90 15.35
N LEU A 465 2.44 -14.42 15.20
CA LEU A 465 2.67 -15.79 14.71
C LEU A 465 2.03 -16.85 15.64
N GLU A 466 2.03 -16.60 16.95
CA GLU A 466 1.30 -17.43 17.93
C GLU A 466 -0.21 -17.42 17.71
N MET A 467 -0.80 -16.25 17.42
CA MET A 467 -2.22 -16.16 17.08
C MET A 467 -2.53 -16.93 15.78
N ILE A 468 -1.67 -16.84 14.77
CA ILE A 468 -1.79 -17.61 13.54
C ILE A 468 -1.69 -19.11 13.80
N ARG A 469 -0.76 -19.54 14.64
CA ARG A 469 -0.61 -20.94 15.09
C ARG A 469 -1.89 -21.46 15.74
N ASN A 470 -2.48 -20.69 16.65
CA ASN A 470 -3.73 -21.03 17.31
C ASN A 470 -4.90 -21.16 16.31
N ALA A 471 -5.02 -20.24 15.36
CA ALA A 471 -6.01 -20.32 14.30
C ALA A 471 -5.84 -21.61 13.47
N CYS A 472 -4.62 -21.93 13.03
CA CYS A 472 -4.31 -23.15 12.29
C CYS A 472 -4.57 -24.43 13.09
N ASN A 473 -4.34 -24.42 14.42
CA ASN A 473 -4.70 -25.52 15.31
C ASN A 473 -6.23 -25.78 15.29
N GLY A 474 -7.04 -24.71 15.36
CA GLY A 474 -8.49 -24.80 15.22
C GLY A 474 -8.91 -25.36 13.85
N GLY A 475 -8.22 -24.96 12.78
CA GLY A 475 -8.42 -25.51 11.44
C GLY A 475 -8.14 -27.00 11.37
N ARG A 476 -7.03 -27.47 11.96
CA ARG A 476 -6.70 -28.90 12.03
C ARG A 476 -7.72 -29.69 12.84
N ALA A 477 -8.13 -29.17 14.00
CA ALA A 477 -9.10 -29.84 14.87
C ALA A 477 -10.47 -30.04 14.19
N THR A 478 -10.88 -29.11 13.34
CA THR A 478 -12.19 -29.13 12.65
C THR A 478 -12.13 -29.66 11.20
N GLY A 479 -10.92 -29.90 10.67
CA GLY A 479 -10.74 -30.24 9.25
C GLY A 479 -11.08 -29.13 8.28
N LYS A 480 -11.07 -27.85 8.74
CA LYS A 480 -11.40 -26.69 7.93
C LYS A 480 -10.16 -25.94 7.46
N PRO A 481 -10.11 -25.48 6.18
CA PRO A 481 -8.95 -24.77 5.66
C PRO A 481 -8.82 -23.37 6.26
N ILE A 482 -7.59 -22.99 6.57
CA ILE A 482 -7.19 -21.65 6.98
C ILE A 482 -6.33 -21.04 5.86
N GLY A 483 -6.71 -19.85 5.38
CA GLY A 483 -5.91 -19.05 4.47
C GLY A 483 -5.29 -17.84 5.17
N VAL A 484 -4.35 -17.18 4.49
CA VAL A 484 -3.84 -15.85 4.84
C VAL A 484 -4.10 -14.93 3.66
N CYS A 485 -4.69 -13.75 3.92
CA CYS A 485 -4.97 -12.74 2.89
C CYS A 485 -4.40 -11.35 3.23
N GLY A 486 -3.73 -11.20 4.37
CA GLY A 486 -2.97 -10.00 4.68
C GLY A 486 -1.64 -9.94 3.91
N GLU A 487 -0.93 -8.84 4.04
CA GLU A 487 0.32 -8.59 3.30
C GLU A 487 1.43 -9.59 3.60
N ALA A 488 1.44 -10.17 4.80
CA ALA A 488 2.36 -11.23 5.22
C ALA A 488 2.38 -12.44 4.27
N GLY A 489 1.25 -12.76 3.61
CA GLY A 489 1.16 -13.86 2.65
C GLY A 489 1.99 -13.66 1.39
N GLY A 490 2.39 -12.43 1.08
CA GLY A 490 3.20 -12.08 -0.07
C GLY A 490 4.70 -11.94 0.19
N ASP A 491 5.15 -12.12 1.42
CA ASP A 491 6.58 -12.21 1.77
C ASP A 491 7.07 -13.65 1.55
N PRO A 492 8.03 -13.89 0.63
CA PRO A 492 8.49 -15.26 0.33
C PRO A 492 9.08 -16.00 1.53
N LEU A 493 9.76 -15.29 2.44
CA LEU A 493 10.33 -15.90 3.64
C LEU A 493 9.27 -16.24 4.68
N LEU A 494 8.36 -15.28 4.94
CA LEU A 494 7.28 -15.48 5.90
C LEU A 494 6.25 -16.51 5.39
N ALA A 495 6.07 -16.64 4.07
CA ALA A 495 5.23 -17.68 3.46
C ALA A 495 5.66 -19.09 3.86
N LEU A 496 6.97 -19.35 4.04
CA LEU A 496 7.48 -20.63 4.54
C LEU A 496 7.06 -20.87 5.99
N VAL A 497 7.16 -19.85 6.84
CA VAL A 497 6.72 -19.90 8.24
C VAL A 497 5.22 -20.15 8.32
N LEU A 498 4.41 -19.39 7.55
CA LEU A 498 2.96 -19.54 7.50
C LEU A 498 2.54 -20.95 7.04
N THR A 499 3.25 -21.50 6.04
CA THR A 499 3.06 -22.90 5.60
C THR A 499 3.36 -23.87 6.71
N GLY A 500 4.47 -23.70 7.42
CA GLY A 500 4.85 -24.53 8.57
C GLY A 500 3.85 -24.47 9.73
N LEU A 501 3.20 -23.34 9.94
CA LEU A 501 2.10 -23.18 10.90
C LEU A 501 0.83 -23.94 10.48
N GLY A 502 0.69 -24.29 9.19
CA GLY A 502 -0.45 -25.07 8.68
C GLY A 502 -1.43 -24.25 7.85
N VAL A 503 -1.02 -23.12 7.32
CA VAL A 503 -1.82 -22.32 6.38
C VAL A 503 -1.97 -23.08 5.06
N ALA A 504 -3.21 -23.20 4.58
CA ALA A 504 -3.56 -23.94 3.36
C ALA A 504 -3.56 -23.07 2.08
N SER A 505 -3.62 -21.74 2.22
CA SER A 505 -3.58 -20.83 1.09
C SER A 505 -2.98 -19.48 1.47
N LEU A 506 -2.25 -18.87 0.53
CA LEU A 506 -1.62 -17.57 0.65
C LEU A 506 -2.17 -16.66 -0.44
N SER A 507 -2.73 -15.52 -0.05
CA SER A 507 -3.30 -14.53 -0.97
C SER A 507 -2.53 -13.22 -0.89
N MET A 508 -2.15 -12.68 -2.05
CA MET A 508 -1.21 -11.58 -2.17
C MET A 508 -1.45 -10.75 -3.43
N ALA A 509 -0.69 -9.67 -3.60
CA ALA A 509 -0.62 -8.98 -4.89
C ALA A 509 -0.10 -9.94 -5.97
N PRO A 510 -0.68 -9.96 -7.18
CA PRO A 510 -0.31 -10.92 -8.24
C PRO A 510 1.18 -10.95 -8.58
N SER A 511 1.86 -9.81 -8.52
CA SER A 511 3.31 -9.67 -8.76
C SER A 511 4.19 -10.48 -7.79
N LYS A 512 3.69 -10.79 -6.58
CA LYS A 512 4.43 -11.52 -5.54
C LYS A 512 4.31 -13.05 -5.66
N VAL A 513 3.33 -13.55 -6.43
CA VAL A 513 3.01 -14.98 -6.52
C VAL A 513 4.18 -15.85 -6.95
N ASN A 514 4.95 -15.41 -7.94
CA ASN A 514 6.07 -16.19 -8.46
C ASN A 514 7.21 -16.33 -7.44
N ALA A 515 7.47 -15.30 -6.64
CA ALA A 515 8.51 -15.35 -5.60
C ALA A 515 8.10 -16.30 -4.46
N VAL A 516 6.85 -16.21 -4.00
CA VAL A 516 6.31 -17.13 -2.97
C VAL A 516 6.30 -18.58 -3.47
N ARG A 517 5.87 -18.81 -4.72
CA ARG A 517 5.89 -20.17 -5.32
C ARG A 517 7.31 -20.73 -5.42
N ALA A 518 8.27 -19.92 -5.83
CA ALA A 518 9.68 -20.33 -5.90
C ALA A 518 10.22 -20.67 -4.52
N ALA A 519 9.94 -19.86 -3.51
CA ALA A 519 10.33 -20.11 -2.12
C ALA A 519 9.77 -21.44 -1.59
N LEU A 520 8.47 -21.69 -1.78
CA LEU A 520 7.85 -22.96 -1.37
C LEU A 520 8.51 -24.16 -2.02
N ARG A 521 8.82 -24.10 -3.32
CA ARG A 521 9.44 -25.21 -4.06
C ARG A 521 10.88 -25.51 -3.68
N MET A 522 11.54 -24.61 -2.96
CA MET A 522 12.90 -24.81 -2.47
C MET A 522 12.94 -25.49 -1.09
N HIS A 523 11.79 -25.64 -0.40
CA HIS A 523 11.72 -26.14 0.97
C HIS A 523 10.64 -27.20 1.13
N ASP A 524 10.94 -28.26 1.89
CA ASP A 524 9.93 -29.25 2.27
C ASP A 524 9.10 -28.79 3.48
N LEU A 525 7.99 -29.46 3.73
CA LEU A 525 7.10 -29.10 4.83
C LEU A 525 7.80 -29.21 6.21
N ALA A 526 8.67 -30.19 6.41
CA ALA A 526 9.37 -30.35 7.67
C ALA A 526 10.30 -29.16 7.98
N THR A 527 11.01 -28.67 6.98
CA THR A 527 11.82 -27.43 7.09
C THR A 527 10.94 -26.22 7.38
N CYS A 528 9.80 -26.08 6.70
CA CYS A 528 8.84 -25.00 6.97
C CYS A 528 8.33 -25.06 8.42
N GLN A 529 8.03 -26.24 8.95
CA GLN A 529 7.61 -26.42 10.34
C GLN A 529 8.71 -26.05 11.34
N GLN A 530 9.96 -26.37 11.05
CA GLN A 530 11.10 -25.97 11.87
C GLN A 530 11.28 -24.44 11.85
N MET A 531 11.17 -23.80 10.68
CA MET A 531 11.17 -22.34 10.54
C MET A 531 10.07 -21.70 11.37
N ALA A 532 8.86 -22.25 11.31
CA ALA A 532 7.71 -21.79 12.07
C ALA A 532 7.94 -21.86 13.59
N ALA A 533 8.51 -22.95 14.08
CA ALA A 533 8.88 -23.09 15.49
C ALA A 533 9.89 -22.02 15.90
N TYR A 534 10.96 -21.82 15.12
CA TYR A 534 11.99 -20.84 15.45
C TYR A 534 11.47 -19.39 15.40
N ALA A 535 10.54 -19.09 14.51
CA ALA A 535 9.96 -17.75 14.43
C ALA A 535 9.01 -17.46 15.61
N VAL A 536 8.19 -18.44 16.00
CA VAL A 536 7.24 -18.30 17.12
C VAL A 536 7.95 -18.27 18.48
N ASP A 537 8.97 -19.10 18.66
CA ASP A 537 9.68 -19.23 19.94
C ASP A 537 10.77 -18.14 20.13
N ALA A 538 10.97 -17.26 19.13
CA ALA A 538 11.94 -16.17 19.21
C ALA A 538 11.50 -15.09 20.21
N PRO A 539 12.44 -14.38 20.86
CA PRO A 539 12.12 -13.32 21.80
C PRO A 539 11.57 -12.04 21.12
N ASN A 540 11.86 -11.84 19.83
CA ASN A 540 11.42 -10.68 19.05
C ASN A 540 11.40 -10.99 17.54
N ALA A 541 10.77 -10.09 16.76
CA ALA A 541 10.60 -10.23 15.32
C ALA A 541 11.94 -10.39 14.57
N LYS A 542 12.96 -9.59 14.93
CA LYS A 542 14.26 -9.61 14.27
C LYS A 542 14.96 -10.96 14.46
N GLU A 543 15.04 -11.44 15.69
CA GLU A 543 15.67 -12.74 15.97
C GLU A 543 14.89 -13.89 15.33
N GLY A 544 13.56 -13.83 15.31
CA GLY A 544 12.73 -14.80 14.61
C GLY A 544 13.09 -14.89 13.12
N ARG A 545 13.15 -13.74 12.46
CA ARG A 545 13.54 -13.65 11.04
C ARG A 545 14.98 -14.11 10.81
N ASP A 546 15.93 -13.67 11.64
CA ASP A 546 17.34 -14.06 11.53
C ASP A 546 17.55 -15.58 11.73
N ASN A 547 16.78 -16.21 12.61
CA ASN A 547 16.82 -17.65 12.83
C ASN A 547 16.26 -18.43 11.64
N VAL A 548 15.18 -17.95 11.02
CA VAL A 548 14.62 -18.56 9.81
C VAL A 548 15.58 -18.42 8.62
N LEU A 549 16.24 -17.29 8.46
CA LEU A 549 17.24 -17.06 7.41
C LEU A 549 18.39 -18.08 7.43
N LYS A 550 18.73 -18.64 8.58
CA LYS A 550 19.78 -19.69 8.70
C LYS A 550 19.35 -21.04 8.11
N LEU A 551 18.06 -21.25 7.91
CA LEU A 551 17.47 -22.51 7.43
C LEU A 551 17.11 -22.46 5.94
N VAL A 552 17.16 -21.30 5.30
CA VAL A 552 16.76 -21.17 3.90
C VAL A 552 17.78 -21.81 2.96
N ALA A 553 17.29 -22.37 1.87
CA ALA A 553 18.14 -22.80 0.78
C ALA A 553 18.95 -21.61 0.23
N PRO A 554 20.25 -21.77 -0.11
CA PRO A 554 21.08 -20.64 -0.58
C PRO A 554 20.48 -19.86 -1.76
N ALA A 555 19.81 -20.55 -2.70
CA ALA A 555 19.14 -19.92 -3.83
C ALA A 555 17.96 -19.02 -3.41
N MET A 556 17.42 -19.20 -2.21
CA MET A 556 16.36 -18.36 -1.67
C MET A 556 16.83 -16.94 -1.39
N LEU A 557 18.11 -16.75 -1.05
CA LEU A 557 18.70 -15.44 -0.78
C LEU A 557 18.65 -14.50 -2.01
N ASP A 558 18.61 -15.08 -3.22
CA ASP A 558 18.44 -14.30 -4.45
C ASP A 558 16.97 -13.83 -4.66
N LEU A 559 16.00 -14.41 -3.93
CA LEU A 559 14.58 -14.02 -3.99
C LEU A 559 14.21 -12.95 -2.95
N LEU A 560 14.97 -12.85 -1.89
CA LEU A 560 14.82 -11.87 -0.80
C LEU A 560 15.52 -10.56 -1.17
#